data_6f05e317e9fb420743da42322fad7da6
#
_entry.id   6f05e317e9fb420743da42322fad7da6
#
_cell.length_a   1.000
_cell.length_b   1.000
_cell.length_c   1.000
_cell.angle_alpha   90.00
_cell.angle_beta   90.00
_cell.angle_gamma   90.00
#
_symmetry.space_group_name_H-M   'P 1'
#
loop_
_entity.id
_entity.type
_entity.pdbx_description
1 polymer ?
#
loop_
_entity_poly.entity_id
_entity_poly.type
_entity_poly.pdbx_seq_one_letter_code
_entity_poly.pdbx_strand_id
1 'polypeptide(L)'
;QPVYQLLGGKVRDKVKVFANANGNSVEACRDAAIEAVEQGYLSLRTMPFFPGWEQKTDSEVMDDIIHTVAAVREAVGTGIDIGVECHRNFRPNIAISLAHHLEPFRLVYLEDPVAPESDEGLAIAARQIKLPIAIGERYYNIYQFKQLIDSGLYTLIRADLSLAGGYTQMKKIAGMAEAALIGIFPHLMGSPLNINAFVQFDASIPNYFLHENLTSSDPFNDILDHPPQRQGGYIVVPDRPGIGCDIQEAKLAKYPYRPVKLAGHFHADGSVAH
;
A
#
# COMPACT_ATOMS: atom_id res chain seq x y z
N GLN A 1 -0.04 -20.79 20.54
CA GLN A 1 -0.40 -20.99 19.12
C GLN A 1 -0.24 -19.70 18.34
N PRO A 2 -0.11 -19.74 17.00
CA PRO A 2 -0.06 -18.55 16.16
C PRO A 2 -1.35 -17.71 16.23
N VAL A 3 -1.25 -16.39 15.99
CA VAL A 3 -2.41 -15.49 16.03
C VAL A 3 -3.47 -15.90 15.00
N TYR A 4 -3.09 -16.31 13.79
CA TYR A 4 -4.06 -16.72 12.78
C TYR A 4 -4.99 -17.86 13.27
N GLN A 5 -4.54 -18.73 14.18
CA GLN A 5 -5.38 -19.78 14.76
C GLN A 5 -6.52 -19.20 15.63
N LEU A 6 -6.22 -18.11 16.35
CA LEU A 6 -7.25 -17.39 17.14
C LEU A 6 -8.21 -16.59 16.24
N LEU A 7 -7.81 -16.31 14.99
CA LEU A 7 -8.62 -15.58 14.01
C LEU A 7 -9.45 -16.51 13.11
N GLY A 8 -9.47 -17.81 13.37
CA GLY A 8 -10.26 -18.79 12.63
C GLY A 8 -9.44 -19.77 11.76
N GLY A 9 -8.12 -19.72 11.85
CA GLY A 9 -7.21 -20.53 11.06
C GLY A 9 -6.68 -19.82 9.83
N LYS A 10 -5.61 -20.38 9.22
CA LYS A 10 -5.05 -19.84 7.97
C LYS A 10 -5.71 -20.45 6.75
N VAL A 11 -5.92 -19.65 5.72
CA VAL A 11 -6.41 -20.05 4.39
C VAL A 11 -5.30 -20.01 3.33
N ARG A 12 -4.09 -19.59 3.72
CA ARG A 12 -2.88 -19.61 2.87
C ARG A 12 -1.61 -19.75 3.69
N ASP A 13 -0.56 -20.30 3.07
CA ASP A 13 0.74 -20.52 3.71
C ASP A 13 1.75 -19.39 3.45
N LYS A 14 1.45 -18.49 2.50
CA LYS A 14 2.25 -17.34 2.15
C LYS A 14 1.37 -16.19 1.66
N VAL A 15 1.79 -14.97 1.92
CA VAL A 15 1.11 -13.75 1.48
C VAL A 15 1.88 -13.09 0.35
N LYS A 16 1.20 -12.71 -0.74
CA LYS A 16 1.78 -11.99 -1.88
C LYS A 16 2.11 -10.56 -1.46
N VAL A 17 3.28 -10.07 -1.83
CA VAL A 17 3.72 -8.70 -1.53
C VAL A 17 4.07 -7.96 -2.82
N PHE A 18 3.98 -6.64 -2.80
CA PHE A 18 4.51 -5.81 -3.88
C PHE A 18 5.91 -5.28 -3.54
N ALA A 19 6.65 -4.93 -4.57
CA ALA A 19 7.85 -4.10 -4.44
C ALA A 19 7.55 -2.66 -4.88
N ASN A 20 8.20 -1.70 -4.23
CA ASN A 20 8.17 -0.32 -4.68
C ASN A 20 9.12 -0.14 -5.87
N ALA A 21 8.56 0.26 -7.01
CA ALA A 21 9.28 0.65 -8.22
C ALA A 21 9.38 2.18 -8.26
N ASN A 22 10.06 2.75 -7.26
CA ASN A 22 10.21 4.19 -7.07
C ASN A 22 11.62 4.65 -7.41
N GLY A 23 11.74 5.90 -7.84
CA GLY A 23 13.00 6.55 -8.17
C GLY A 23 12.81 8.06 -8.29
N ASN A 24 13.88 8.76 -8.66
CA ASN A 24 13.85 10.20 -8.87
C ASN A 24 13.69 10.61 -10.35
N SER A 25 13.47 9.66 -11.23
CA SER A 25 13.16 9.83 -12.65
C SER A 25 12.37 8.63 -13.20
N VAL A 26 11.85 8.78 -14.40
CA VAL A 26 11.16 7.70 -15.15
C VAL A 26 12.07 6.48 -15.31
N GLU A 27 13.33 6.69 -15.70
CA GLU A 27 14.32 5.63 -15.90
C GLU A 27 14.63 4.90 -14.59
N ALA A 28 14.79 5.65 -13.50
CA ALA A 28 15.04 5.05 -12.18
C ALA A 28 13.87 4.18 -11.71
N CYS A 29 12.63 4.60 -11.93
CA CYS A 29 11.46 3.79 -11.63
C CYS A 29 11.38 2.52 -12.48
N ARG A 30 11.67 2.63 -13.80
CA ARG A 30 11.75 1.49 -14.71
C ARG A 30 12.81 0.48 -14.25
N ASP A 31 14.00 0.95 -13.93
CA ASP A 31 15.13 0.09 -13.54
C ASP A 31 14.84 -0.60 -12.19
N ALA A 32 14.25 0.10 -11.23
CA ALA A 32 13.77 -0.49 -9.98
C ALA A 32 12.68 -1.55 -10.21
N ALA A 33 11.81 -1.35 -11.20
CA ALA A 33 10.80 -2.34 -11.58
C ALA A 33 11.43 -3.62 -12.14
N ILE A 34 12.43 -3.49 -13.03
CA ILE A 34 13.17 -4.62 -13.59
C ILE A 34 13.86 -5.42 -12.47
N GLU A 35 14.60 -4.72 -11.59
CA GLU A 35 15.27 -5.35 -10.46
C GLU A 35 14.29 -6.11 -9.56
N ALA A 36 13.12 -5.52 -9.25
CA ALA A 36 12.11 -6.18 -8.43
C ALA A 36 11.58 -7.47 -9.10
N VAL A 37 11.36 -7.47 -10.41
CA VAL A 37 10.94 -8.66 -11.15
C VAL A 37 12.03 -9.74 -11.13
N GLU A 38 13.29 -9.38 -11.29
CA GLU A 38 14.43 -10.30 -11.16
C GLU A 38 14.53 -10.93 -9.77
N GLN A 39 14.13 -10.18 -8.73
CA GLN A 39 14.00 -10.66 -7.35
C GLN A 39 12.75 -11.56 -7.12
N GLY A 40 11.92 -11.78 -8.14
CA GLY A 40 10.77 -12.65 -8.12
C GLY A 40 9.46 -12.00 -7.65
N TYR A 41 9.37 -10.66 -7.61
CA TYR A 41 8.11 -9.98 -7.35
C TYR A 41 7.16 -10.09 -8.56
N LEU A 42 5.88 -10.30 -8.26
CA LEU A 42 4.80 -10.40 -9.24
C LEU A 42 3.87 -9.18 -9.20
N SER A 43 4.12 -8.26 -8.30
CA SER A 43 3.35 -7.05 -8.12
C SER A 43 4.27 -5.89 -7.75
N LEU A 44 4.03 -4.74 -8.37
CA LEU A 44 4.81 -3.52 -8.20
C LEU A 44 3.87 -2.37 -7.82
N ARG A 45 4.39 -1.42 -7.04
CA ARG A 45 3.74 -0.12 -6.83
C ARG A 45 4.72 0.98 -7.21
N THR A 46 4.26 1.99 -7.93
CA THR A 46 5.03 3.19 -8.20
C THR A 46 4.31 4.42 -7.66
N MET A 47 5.06 5.35 -7.10
CA MET A 47 4.61 6.65 -6.61
C MET A 47 5.51 7.73 -7.26
N PRO A 48 5.25 8.09 -8.53
CA PRO A 48 6.17 8.89 -9.33
C PRO A 48 6.01 10.41 -9.12
N PHE A 49 6.15 10.84 -7.88
CA PHE A 49 6.30 12.24 -7.50
C PHE A 49 7.81 12.53 -7.38
N PHE A 50 8.39 13.05 -8.45
CA PHE A 50 9.84 13.30 -8.50
C PHE A 50 10.22 14.54 -7.69
N PRO A 51 11.48 14.65 -7.20
CA PRO A 51 11.91 15.81 -6.44
C PRO A 51 11.58 17.13 -7.15
N GLY A 52 10.93 18.04 -6.42
CA GLY A 52 10.45 19.31 -6.95
C GLY A 52 9.09 19.27 -7.64
N TRP A 53 8.34 18.15 -7.53
CA TRP A 53 6.99 18.01 -8.08
C TRP A 53 6.04 19.11 -7.56
N GLU A 54 6.25 19.60 -6.35
CA GLU A 54 5.46 20.65 -5.71
C GLU A 54 5.55 21.99 -6.45
N GLN A 55 6.55 22.15 -7.30
CA GLN A 55 6.78 23.35 -8.11
C GLN A 55 6.23 23.20 -9.54
N LYS A 56 5.76 22.01 -9.89
CA LYS A 56 5.22 21.68 -11.21
C LYS A 56 3.72 22.02 -11.29
N THR A 57 3.26 22.19 -12.52
CA THR A 57 1.82 22.23 -12.83
C THR A 57 1.20 20.85 -12.71
N ASP A 58 -0.12 20.77 -12.48
CA ASP A 58 -0.85 19.49 -12.47
C ASP A 58 -0.60 18.67 -13.75
N SER A 59 -0.49 19.34 -14.91
CA SER A 59 -0.21 18.67 -16.19
C SER A 59 1.17 18.04 -16.23
N GLU A 60 2.21 18.74 -15.75
CA GLU A 60 3.58 18.20 -15.71
C GLU A 60 3.68 17.02 -14.74
N VAL A 61 2.99 17.08 -13.59
CA VAL A 61 2.94 15.96 -12.64
C VAL A 61 2.20 14.76 -13.26
N MET A 62 1.10 14.99 -13.94
CA MET A 62 0.38 13.91 -14.65
C MET A 62 1.27 13.27 -15.72
N ASP A 63 2.01 14.07 -16.50
CA ASP A 63 2.93 13.57 -17.53
C ASP A 63 4.03 12.70 -16.93
N ASP A 64 4.63 13.13 -15.80
CA ASP A 64 5.62 12.31 -15.07
C ASP A 64 5.03 10.94 -14.69
N ILE A 65 3.81 10.91 -14.17
CA ILE A 65 3.13 9.68 -13.76
C ILE A 65 2.84 8.80 -14.98
N ILE A 66 2.28 9.36 -16.04
CA ILE A 66 1.91 8.62 -17.25
C ILE A 66 3.16 8.01 -17.92
N HIS A 67 4.22 8.81 -18.07
CA HIS A 67 5.47 8.35 -18.67
C HIS A 67 6.14 7.25 -17.82
N THR A 68 6.11 7.40 -16.49
CA THR A 68 6.63 6.37 -15.58
C THR A 68 5.87 5.06 -15.71
N VAL A 69 4.54 5.12 -15.67
CA VAL A 69 3.71 3.91 -15.78
C VAL A 69 3.90 3.24 -17.14
N ALA A 70 3.99 4.03 -18.22
CA ALA A 70 4.27 3.52 -19.56
C ALA A 70 5.63 2.79 -19.61
N ALA A 71 6.70 3.42 -19.13
CA ALA A 71 8.05 2.86 -19.14
C ALA A 71 8.14 1.58 -18.26
N VAL A 72 7.52 1.59 -17.08
CA VAL A 72 7.47 0.41 -16.21
C VAL A 72 6.70 -0.72 -16.90
N ARG A 73 5.51 -0.45 -17.44
CA ARG A 73 4.68 -1.46 -18.13
C ARG A 73 5.38 -2.05 -19.35
N GLU A 74 6.05 -1.23 -20.13
CA GLU A 74 6.84 -1.69 -21.29
C GLU A 74 7.97 -2.62 -20.84
N ALA A 75 8.69 -2.27 -19.77
CA ALA A 75 9.82 -3.03 -19.29
C ALA A 75 9.44 -4.39 -18.68
N VAL A 76 8.36 -4.45 -17.90
CA VAL A 76 7.99 -5.67 -17.15
C VAL A 76 6.90 -6.52 -17.83
N GLY A 77 6.28 -6.02 -18.88
CA GLY A 77 5.23 -6.73 -19.63
C GLY A 77 3.90 -6.85 -18.85
N THR A 78 2.98 -7.64 -19.39
CA THR A 78 1.61 -7.80 -18.83
C THR A 78 1.49 -8.88 -17.77
N GLY A 79 2.54 -9.66 -17.53
CA GLY A 79 2.56 -10.71 -16.49
C GLY A 79 2.79 -10.18 -15.07
N ILE A 80 3.05 -8.89 -14.92
CA ILE A 80 3.30 -8.23 -13.64
C ILE A 80 2.16 -7.27 -13.32
N ASP A 81 1.62 -7.38 -12.11
CA ASP A 81 0.63 -6.44 -11.59
C ASP A 81 1.29 -5.09 -11.28
N ILE A 82 0.69 -3.99 -11.70
CA ILE A 82 1.17 -2.63 -11.40
C ILE A 82 0.06 -1.85 -10.72
N GLY A 83 0.36 -1.29 -9.55
CA GLY A 83 -0.44 -0.28 -8.87
C GLY A 83 0.25 1.09 -8.91
N VAL A 84 -0.54 2.14 -8.85
CA VAL A 84 -0.06 3.52 -8.76
C VAL A 84 -0.59 4.16 -7.49
N GLU A 85 0.32 4.73 -6.72
CA GLU A 85 0.02 5.50 -5.51
C GLU A 85 -0.02 6.99 -5.86
N CYS A 86 -1.17 7.63 -5.67
CA CYS A 86 -1.35 9.07 -5.84
C CYS A 86 -1.14 9.86 -4.55
N HIS A 87 -1.09 9.17 -3.43
CA HIS A 87 -0.82 9.71 -2.10
C HIS A 87 -1.68 10.94 -1.77
N ARG A 88 -2.94 10.96 -2.24
CA ARG A 88 -3.96 12.00 -1.95
C ARG A 88 -3.68 13.38 -2.55
N ASN A 89 -2.73 13.48 -3.48
CA ASN A 89 -2.23 14.76 -3.99
C ASN A 89 -3.14 15.45 -5.01
N PHE A 90 -4.22 14.79 -5.47
CA PHE A 90 -5.04 15.36 -6.54
C PHE A 90 -6.41 15.83 -6.08
N ARG A 91 -6.89 16.87 -6.76
CA ARG A 91 -8.31 17.24 -6.77
C ARG A 91 -9.09 16.23 -7.62
N PRO A 92 -10.42 16.09 -7.40
CA PRO A 92 -11.22 15.10 -8.13
C PRO A 92 -11.11 15.17 -9.65
N ASN A 93 -11.12 16.36 -10.23
CA ASN A 93 -11.01 16.56 -11.69
C ASN A 93 -9.65 16.11 -12.24
N ILE A 94 -8.57 16.34 -11.53
CA ILE A 94 -7.22 15.91 -11.94
C ILE A 94 -7.09 14.39 -11.80
N ALA A 95 -7.56 13.82 -10.69
CA ALA A 95 -7.57 12.37 -10.47
C ALA A 95 -8.36 11.63 -11.57
N ILE A 96 -9.51 12.17 -11.99
CA ILE A 96 -10.32 11.61 -13.09
C ILE A 96 -9.54 11.68 -14.42
N SER A 97 -8.94 12.83 -14.72
CA SER A 97 -8.14 13.00 -15.94
C SER A 97 -6.95 12.03 -15.97
N LEU A 98 -6.18 11.97 -14.89
CA LEU A 98 -5.05 11.05 -14.76
C LEU A 98 -5.50 9.59 -14.95
N ALA A 99 -6.54 9.17 -14.24
CA ALA A 99 -7.04 7.81 -14.32
C ALA A 99 -7.42 7.41 -15.75
N HIS A 100 -8.05 8.32 -16.51
CA HIS A 100 -8.38 8.08 -17.91
C HIS A 100 -7.14 7.82 -18.80
N HIS A 101 -6.06 8.58 -18.59
CA HIS A 101 -4.79 8.38 -19.31
C HIS A 101 -4.07 7.08 -18.88
N LEU A 102 -4.35 6.58 -17.68
CA LEU A 102 -3.76 5.35 -17.15
C LEU A 102 -4.53 4.06 -17.54
N GLU A 103 -5.78 4.16 -18.04
CA GLU A 103 -6.59 2.99 -18.45
C GLU A 103 -5.84 2.01 -19.39
N PRO A 104 -5.07 2.47 -20.40
CA PRO A 104 -4.38 1.55 -21.33
C PRO A 104 -3.33 0.65 -20.66
N PHE A 105 -2.81 1.03 -19.50
CA PHE A 105 -1.72 0.31 -18.85
C PHE A 105 -2.18 -0.85 -17.96
N ARG A 106 -3.50 -1.10 -17.85
CA ARG A 106 -4.08 -2.23 -17.10
C ARG A 106 -3.58 -2.29 -15.65
N LEU A 107 -3.71 -1.18 -14.93
CA LEU A 107 -3.39 -1.12 -13.52
C LEU A 107 -4.34 -2.01 -12.71
N VAL A 108 -3.80 -2.68 -11.69
CA VAL A 108 -4.60 -3.48 -10.76
C VAL A 108 -5.21 -2.62 -9.64
N TYR A 109 -4.68 -1.44 -9.40
CA TYR A 109 -5.29 -0.40 -8.57
C TYR A 109 -4.68 0.99 -8.82
N LEU A 110 -5.50 1.99 -8.51
CA LEU A 110 -5.10 3.37 -8.29
C LEU A 110 -5.34 3.67 -6.81
N GLU A 111 -4.28 3.99 -6.07
CA GLU A 111 -4.32 4.18 -4.62
C GLU A 111 -4.45 5.65 -4.27
N ASP A 112 -5.35 5.94 -3.33
CA ASP A 112 -5.58 7.26 -2.73
C ASP A 112 -5.50 8.43 -3.74
N PRO A 113 -6.33 8.41 -4.82
CA PRO A 113 -6.24 9.41 -5.87
C PRO A 113 -6.64 10.82 -5.39
N VAL A 114 -7.50 10.91 -4.38
CA VAL A 114 -8.05 12.16 -3.83
C VAL A 114 -7.95 12.12 -2.31
N ALA A 115 -7.77 13.29 -1.71
CA ALA A 115 -7.74 13.44 -0.26
C ALA A 115 -9.03 12.95 0.41
N PRO A 116 -8.94 12.12 1.47
CA PRO A 116 -10.11 11.53 2.14
C PRO A 116 -10.86 12.49 3.07
N GLU A 117 -10.38 13.70 3.22
CA GLU A 117 -11.03 14.76 4.03
C GLU A 117 -12.38 15.20 3.45
N SER A 118 -12.67 14.82 2.18
CA SER A 118 -13.96 15.02 1.53
C SER A 118 -14.48 13.71 0.93
N ASP A 119 -15.33 13.00 1.66
CA ASP A 119 -15.99 11.79 1.17
C ASP A 119 -16.78 12.05 -0.14
N GLU A 120 -17.39 13.24 -0.27
CA GLU A 120 -18.11 13.64 -1.48
C GLU A 120 -17.17 13.86 -2.67
N GLY A 121 -16.05 14.55 -2.46
CA GLY A 121 -15.03 14.78 -3.50
C GLY A 121 -14.45 13.47 -4.00
N LEU A 122 -14.15 12.56 -3.07
CA LEU A 122 -13.67 11.22 -3.37
C LEU A 122 -14.72 10.40 -4.14
N ALA A 123 -16.00 10.45 -3.72
CA ALA A 123 -17.09 9.76 -4.40
C ALA A 123 -17.34 10.31 -5.83
N ILE A 124 -17.17 11.62 -6.04
CA ILE A 124 -17.26 12.24 -7.37
C ILE A 124 -16.18 11.65 -8.30
N ALA A 125 -14.94 11.55 -7.81
CA ALA A 125 -13.86 10.95 -8.58
C ALA A 125 -14.13 9.46 -8.84
N ALA A 126 -14.46 8.71 -7.80
CA ALA A 126 -14.65 7.25 -7.88
C ALA A 126 -15.77 6.82 -8.86
N ARG A 127 -16.84 7.62 -9.00
CA ARG A 127 -17.89 7.34 -10.00
C ARG A 127 -17.46 7.49 -11.44
N GLN A 128 -16.36 8.20 -11.72
CA GLN A 128 -15.86 8.47 -13.06
C GLN A 128 -14.56 7.75 -13.40
N ILE A 129 -13.83 7.27 -12.37
CA ILE A 129 -12.63 6.48 -12.52
C ILE A 129 -13.03 5.04 -12.79
N LYS A 130 -12.58 4.46 -13.91
CA LYS A 130 -12.83 3.05 -14.27
C LYS A 130 -11.77 2.09 -13.74
N LEU A 131 -10.64 2.60 -13.29
CA LEU A 131 -9.60 1.77 -12.67
C LEU A 131 -10.06 1.31 -11.28
N PRO A 132 -9.66 0.13 -10.83
CA PRO A 132 -9.87 -0.29 -9.44
C PRO A 132 -9.26 0.72 -8.47
N ILE A 133 -10.01 1.16 -7.47
CA ILE A 133 -9.56 2.14 -6.48
C ILE A 133 -9.27 1.43 -5.17
N ALA A 134 -8.06 1.68 -4.62
CA ALA A 134 -7.63 1.25 -3.29
C ALA A 134 -7.61 2.47 -2.35
N ILE A 135 -8.28 2.36 -1.19
CA ILE A 135 -8.44 3.48 -0.25
C ILE A 135 -8.63 2.98 1.17
N GLY A 136 -8.23 3.76 2.16
CA GLY A 136 -8.60 3.45 3.55
C GLY A 136 -7.53 3.71 4.59
N GLU A 137 -6.30 4.02 4.25
CA GLU A 137 -5.21 4.22 5.20
C GLU A 137 -5.43 5.36 6.21
N ARG A 138 -6.30 6.32 5.88
CA ARG A 138 -6.65 7.48 6.71
C ARG A 138 -7.94 7.30 7.49
N TYR A 139 -8.52 6.09 7.50
CA TYR A 139 -9.73 5.76 8.26
C TYR A 139 -9.38 4.87 9.45
N TYR A 140 -10.05 5.07 10.58
CA TYR A 140 -9.59 4.53 11.87
C TYR A 140 -10.61 3.64 12.58
N ASN A 141 -11.83 3.54 12.09
CA ASN A 141 -12.87 2.78 12.77
C ASN A 141 -13.85 2.10 11.82
N ILE A 142 -14.51 1.06 12.33
CA ILE A 142 -15.44 0.22 11.53
C ILE A 142 -16.61 1.00 10.91
N TYR A 143 -17.02 2.11 11.49
CA TYR A 143 -18.15 2.91 10.99
C TYR A 143 -17.75 3.64 9.70
N GLN A 144 -16.56 4.19 9.65
CA GLN A 144 -16.00 4.79 8.44
C GLN A 144 -15.80 3.74 7.34
N PHE A 145 -15.19 2.58 7.67
CA PHE A 145 -15.01 1.50 6.70
C PHE A 145 -16.35 0.95 6.19
N LYS A 146 -17.38 0.88 7.06
CA LYS A 146 -18.71 0.49 6.62
C LYS A 146 -19.27 1.46 5.57
N GLN A 147 -19.11 2.76 5.75
CA GLN A 147 -19.54 3.76 4.77
C GLN A 147 -18.83 3.59 3.43
N LEU A 148 -17.51 3.37 3.44
CA LEU A 148 -16.73 3.10 2.21
C LEU A 148 -17.26 1.84 1.49
N ILE A 149 -17.43 0.75 2.23
CA ILE A 149 -17.90 -0.54 1.70
C ILE A 149 -19.32 -0.42 1.14
N ASP A 150 -20.24 0.18 1.89
CA ASP A 150 -21.63 0.36 1.48
C ASP A 150 -21.79 1.28 0.26
N SER A 151 -20.84 2.16 0.00
CA SER A 151 -20.87 3.04 -1.19
C SER A 151 -20.76 2.26 -2.50
N GLY A 152 -20.14 1.08 -2.49
CA GLY A 152 -19.89 0.25 -3.67
C GLY A 152 -18.95 0.89 -4.72
N LEU A 153 -18.19 1.93 -4.32
CA LEU A 153 -17.33 2.69 -5.22
C LEU A 153 -15.88 2.21 -5.26
N TYR A 154 -15.47 1.42 -4.27
CA TYR A 154 -14.08 1.02 -4.08
C TYR A 154 -13.95 -0.50 -4.19
N THR A 155 -12.83 -0.94 -4.76
CA THR A 155 -12.56 -2.37 -4.98
C THR A 155 -11.61 -2.97 -3.95
N LEU A 156 -10.81 -2.12 -3.32
CA LEU A 156 -9.80 -2.53 -2.34
C LEU A 156 -9.85 -1.61 -1.12
N ILE A 157 -9.84 -2.22 0.07
CA ILE A 157 -9.79 -1.50 1.35
C ILE A 157 -8.40 -1.62 1.96
N ARG A 158 -7.80 -0.45 2.25
CA ARG A 158 -6.46 -0.30 2.83
C ARG A 158 -6.48 0.02 4.32
N ALA A 159 -7.26 -0.71 5.09
CA ALA A 159 -7.27 -0.56 6.54
C ALA A 159 -5.91 -0.93 7.14
N ASP A 160 -5.40 -0.12 8.05
CA ASP A 160 -4.16 -0.38 8.78
C ASP A 160 -4.46 -1.06 10.13
N LEU A 161 -3.86 -2.21 10.38
CA LEU A 161 -4.05 -2.99 11.61
C LEU A 161 -3.72 -2.19 12.87
N SER A 162 -2.67 -1.35 12.80
CA SER A 162 -2.20 -0.56 13.93
C SER A 162 -3.13 0.63 14.23
N LEU A 163 -3.81 1.16 13.22
CA LEU A 163 -4.66 2.35 13.31
C LEU A 163 -6.15 2.01 13.44
N ALA A 164 -6.61 0.95 12.79
CA ALA A 164 -8.04 0.58 12.72
C ALA A 164 -8.55 -0.22 13.94
N GLY A 165 -7.75 -0.33 15.01
CA GLY A 165 -8.16 -0.99 16.26
C GLY A 165 -7.77 -2.46 16.38
N GLY A 166 -6.68 -2.86 15.75
CA GLY A 166 -6.08 -4.20 15.88
C GLY A 166 -6.89 -5.31 15.22
N TYR A 167 -6.52 -6.54 15.51
CA TYR A 167 -7.13 -7.74 14.90
C TYR A 167 -8.65 -7.79 15.03
N THR A 168 -9.18 -7.38 16.18
CA THR A 168 -10.61 -7.42 16.46
C THR A 168 -11.40 -6.56 15.48
N GLN A 169 -10.94 -5.36 15.18
CA GLN A 169 -11.63 -4.48 14.24
C GLN A 169 -11.34 -4.86 12.80
N MET A 170 -10.09 -5.21 12.49
CA MET A 170 -9.71 -5.65 11.15
C MET A 170 -10.48 -6.88 10.67
N LYS A 171 -10.77 -7.86 11.55
CA LYS A 171 -11.61 -9.02 11.19
C LYS A 171 -13.05 -8.60 10.86
N LYS A 172 -13.61 -7.60 11.55
CA LYS A 172 -14.94 -7.07 11.23
C LYS A 172 -14.94 -6.34 9.89
N ILE A 173 -13.91 -5.53 9.64
CA ILE A 173 -13.75 -4.82 8.36
C ILE A 173 -13.62 -5.83 7.22
N ALA A 174 -12.75 -6.85 7.38
CA ALA A 174 -12.57 -7.90 6.38
C ALA A 174 -13.86 -8.66 6.10
N GLY A 175 -14.64 -9.01 7.12
CA GLY A 175 -15.93 -9.70 6.95
C GLY A 175 -16.99 -8.85 6.23
N MET A 176 -17.05 -7.54 6.52
CA MET A 176 -17.93 -6.62 5.78
C MET A 176 -17.51 -6.49 4.32
N ALA A 177 -16.22 -6.34 4.06
CA ALA A 177 -15.66 -6.25 2.71
C ALA A 177 -15.85 -7.56 1.92
N GLU A 178 -15.67 -8.72 2.56
CA GLU A 178 -15.91 -10.04 1.96
C GLU A 178 -17.34 -10.18 1.47
N ALA A 179 -18.32 -9.82 2.31
CA ALA A 179 -19.73 -9.86 1.94
C ALA A 179 -20.10 -8.93 0.78
N ALA A 180 -19.30 -7.88 0.55
CA ALA A 180 -19.44 -6.94 -0.56
C ALA A 180 -18.54 -7.27 -1.77
N LEU A 181 -17.82 -8.40 -1.76
CA LEU A 181 -16.83 -8.81 -2.78
C LEU A 181 -15.68 -7.81 -2.95
N ILE A 182 -15.32 -7.12 -1.88
CA ILE A 182 -14.22 -6.15 -1.83
C ILE A 182 -12.97 -6.81 -1.25
N GLY A 183 -11.82 -6.59 -1.89
CA GLY A 183 -10.54 -7.10 -1.44
C GLY A 183 -9.96 -6.31 -0.28
N ILE A 184 -9.21 -6.99 0.60
CA ILE A 184 -8.42 -6.36 1.65
C ILE A 184 -6.97 -6.27 1.18
N PHE A 185 -6.47 -5.06 1.18
CA PHE A 185 -5.09 -4.69 0.85
C PHE A 185 -4.56 -3.78 1.96
N PRO A 186 -4.08 -4.32 3.10
CA PRO A 186 -3.73 -3.51 4.25
C PRO A 186 -2.66 -2.48 3.95
N HIS A 187 -2.86 -1.26 4.45
CA HIS A 187 -1.80 -0.28 4.59
C HIS A 187 -0.90 -0.71 5.75
N LEU A 188 0.41 -0.55 5.59
CA LEU A 188 1.37 -0.87 6.62
C LEU A 188 2.44 0.22 6.72
N MET A 189 2.48 0.87 7.88
CA MET A 189 3.60 1.70 8.32
C MET A 189 4.17 1.12 9.61
N GLY A 190 5.48 0.95 9.68
CA GLY A 190 6.11 0.48 10.90
C GLY A 190 7.33 -0.39 10.70
N SER A 191 7.62 -1.20 11.68
CA SER A 191 8.80 -2.05 11.75
C SER A 191 8.52 -3.46 11.21
N PRO A 192 9.54 -4.30 11.05
CA PRO A 192 9.39 -5.73 10.73
C PRO A 192 8.48 -6.50 11.70
N LEU A 193 8.33 -6.02 12.95
CA LEU A 193 7.37 -6.56 13.91
C LEU A 193 5.92 -6.42 13.39
N ASN A 194 5.60 -5.25 12.82
CA ASN A 194 4.29 -5.00 12.21
C ASN A 194 4.05 -5.95 11.03
N ILE A 195 5.05 -6.18 10.17
CA ILE A 195 4.92 -7.11 9.03
C ILE A 195 4.47 -8.49 9.52
N ASN A 196 5.12 -9.05 10.55
CA ASN A 196 4.72 -10.34 11.11
C ASN A 196 3.29 -10.31 11.67
N ALA A 197 2.88 -9.23 12.32
CA ALA A 197 1.51 -9.08 12.83
C ALA A 197 0.49 -9.05 11.69
N PHE A 198 0.75 -8.27 10.63
CA PHE A 198 -0.15 -8.18 9.47
C PHE A 198 -0.22 -9.51 8.72
N VAL A 199 0.90 -10.22 8.54
CA VAL A 199 0.95 -11.53 7.88
C VAL A 199 0.05 -12.56 8.57
N GLN A 200 -0.05 -12.53 9.91
CA GLN A 200 -1.00 -13.38 10.66
C GLN A 200 -2.45 -13.06 10.31
N PHE A 201 -2.78 -11.78 10.16
CA PHE A 201 -4.11 -11.34 9.75
C PHE A 201 -4.41 -11.74 8.31
N ASP A 202 -3.52 -11.41 7.38
CA ASP A 202 -3.67 -11.67 5.95
C ASP A 202 -3.81 -13.16 5.65
N ALA A 203 -3.14 -14.01 6.43
CA ALA A 203 -3.27 -15.46 6.33
C ALA A 203 -4.66 -15.96 6.73
N SER A 204 -5.39 -15.21 7.57
CA SER A 204 -6.67 -15.63 8.19
C SER A 204 -7.92 -15.13 7.47
N ILE A 205 -7.80 -14.37 6.39
CA ILE A 205 -8.94 -13.78 5.67
C ILE A 205 -9.01 -14.29 4.23
N PRO A 206 -10.17 -14.71 3.69
CA PRO A 206 -10.28 -15.21 2.32
C PRO A 206 -10.09 -14.12 1.26
N ASN A 207 -10.63 -12.92 1.51
CA ASN A 207 -10.65 -11.77 0.60
C ASN A 207 -9.39 -10.90 0.63
N TYR A 208 -8.26 -11.46 1.06
CA TYR A 208 -6.95 -10.84 0.96
C TYR A 208 -6.54 -10.65 -0.51
N PHE A 209 -5.98 -9.48 -0.83
CA PHE A 209 -5.50 -9.14 -2.17
C PHE A 209 -3.97 -9.07 -2.24
N LEU A 210 -3.36 -8.20 -1.45
CA LEU A 210 -1.93 -7.91 -1.51
C LEU A 210 -1.45 -7.38 -0.15
N HIS A 211 -0.16 -7.53 0.15
CA HIS A 211 0.46 -7.01 1.37
C HIS A 211 1.50 -5.94 1.07
N GLU A 212 1.48 -4.88 1.83
CA GLU A 212 2.49 -3.83 1.77
C GLU A 212 3.76 -4.30 2.46
N ASN A 213 4.87 -4.38 1.70
CA ASN A 213 6.16 -4.76 2.23
C ASN A 213 7.10 -3.57 2.23
N LEU A 214 7.42 -3.08 3.41
CA LEU A 214 8.26 -1.90 3.57
C LEU A 214 9.74 -2.10 3.28
N THR A 215 10.19 -3.29 3.00
CA THR A 215 11.46 -3.69 2.38
C THR A 215 12.16 -4.85 3.06
N SER A 216 12.86 -5.66 2.27
CA SER A 216 13.74 -6.73 2.77
C SER A 216 15.03 -6.20 3.41
N SER A 217 15.30 -4.91 3.31
CA SER A 217 16.52 -4.24 3.80
C SER A 217 16.29 -3.35 5.01
N ASP A 218 15.16 -3.50 5.72
CA ASP A 218 14.89 -2.74 6.93
C ASP A 218 15.99 -3.03 7.96
N PRO A 219 16.71 -1.98 8.44
CA PRO A 219 17.78 -2.14 9.42
C PRO A 219 17.28 -2.76 10.73
N PHE A 220 15.97 -2.66 11.02
CA PHE A 220 15.37 -3.21 12.24
C PHE A 220 15.06 -4.71 12.17
N ASN A 221 15.33 -5.41 11.06
CA ASN A 221 15.19 -6.87 11.01
C ASN A 221 16.06 -7.59 12.06
N ASP A 222 17.21 -7.02 12.40
CA ASP A 222 18.13 -7.63 13.37
C ASP A 222 17.66 -7.55 14.83
N ILE A 223 16.66 -6.70 15.16
CA ILE A 223 16.07 -6.66 16.51
C ILE A 223 15.09 -7.80 16.76
N LEU A 224 14.65 -8.50 15.73
CA LEU A 224 13.76 -9.66 15.87
C LEU A 224 14.57 -10.96 15.97
N ASP A 225 14.07 -11.91 16.77
CA ASP A 225 14.61 -13.28 16.77
C ASP A 225 14.27 -14.04 15.48
N HIS A 226 13.09 -13.75 14.91
CA HIS A 226 12.57 -14.32 13.68
C HIS A 226 11.97 -13.25 12.78
N PRO A 227 12.77 -12.53 11.98
CA PRO A 227 12.28 -11.54 11.05
C PRO A 227 11.44 -12.17 9.93
N PRO A 228 10.57 -11.39 9.26
CA PRO A 228 9.78 -11.87 8.14
C PRO A 228 10.63 -12.56 7.07
N GLN A 229 10.18 -13.74 6.60
CA GLN A 229 10.89 -14.53 5.61
C GLN A 229 10.27 -14.35 4.24
N ARG A 230 10.99 -13.68 3.32
CA ARG A 230 10.56 -13.46 1.94
C ARG A 230 11.06 -14.59 1.02
N GLN A 231 10.20 -15.07 0.15
CA GLN A 231 10.50 -16.02 -0.93
C GLN A 231 9.92 -15.49 -2.24
N GLY A 232 10.76 -14.89 -3.08
CA GLY A 232 10.29 -14.17 -4.26
C GLY A 232 9.31 -13.05 -3.89
N GLY A 233 8.18 -12.98 -4.54
CA GLY A 233 7.10 -12.02 -4.27
C GLY A 233 6.16 -12.39 -3.11
N TYR A 234 6.61 -13.22 -2.16
CA TYR A 234 5.78 -13.70 -1.04
C TYR A 234 6.52 -13.63 0.29
N ILE A 235 5.78 -13.40 1.38
CA ILE A 235 6.24 -13.63 2.75
C ILE A 235 5.60 -14.92 3.26
N VAL A 236 6.42 -15.80 3.85
CA VAL A 236 5.97 -17.06 4.44
C VAL A 236 5.24 -16.78 5.76
N VAL A 237 4.05 -17.39 5.94
CA VAL A 237 3.29 -17.27 7.19
C VAL A 237 4.00 -18.07 8.29
N PRO A 238 4.44 -17.44 9.39
CA PRO A 238 5.12 -18.16 10.46
C PRO A 238 4.14 -18.97 11.30
N ASP A 239 4.44 -20.25 11.52
CA ASP A 239 3.67 -21.17 12.36
C ASP A 239 4.08 -21.14 13.85
N ARG A 240 4.76 -20.08 14.30
CA ARG A 240 5.20 -19.88 15.66
C ARG A 240 4.10 -19.25 16.51
N PRO A 241 4.11 -19.43 17.84
CA PRO A 241 3.17 -18.75 18.75
C PRO A 241 3.17 -17.23 18.60
N GLY A 242 2.06 -16.59 18.92
CA GLY A 242 1.91 -15.14 18.81
C GLY A 242 1.94 -14.69 17.36
N ILE A 243 2.63 -13.58 17.09
CA ILE A 243 2.85 -13.05 15.74
C ILE A 243 4.01 -13.75 15.01
N GLY A 244 4.66 -14.72 15.67
CA GLY A 244 5.73 -15.53 15.10
C GLY A 244 7.14 -15.00 15.34
N CYS A 245 7.30 -13.91 16.09
CA CYS A 245 8.60 -13.35 16.49
C CYS A 245 8.52 -12.62 17.81
N ASP A 246 9.69 -12.42 18.45
CA ASP A 246 9.87 -11.61 19.64
C ASP A 246 11.00 -10.58 19.44
N ILE A 247 10.93 -9.48 20.18
CA ILE A 247 11.97 -8.45 20.16
C ILE A 247 13.14 -8.88 21.04
N GLN A 248 14.35 -8.82 20.51
CA GLN A 248 15.60 -9.00 21.24
C GLN A 248 15.99 -7.66 21.90
N GLU A 249 15.49 -7.40 23.10
CA GLU A 249 15.63 -6.12 23.82
C GLU A 249 17.08 -5.61 23.88
N ALA A 250 18.05 -6.52 24.05
CA ALA A 250 19.47 -6.16 24.10
C ALA A 250 19.96 -5.48 22.80
N LYS A 251 19.30 -5.73 21.67
CA LYS A 251 19.65 -5.13 20.39
C LYS A 251 19.06 -3.73 20.18
N LEU A 252 18.04 -3.34 20.95
CA LEU A 252 17.42 -2.01 20.87
C LEU A 252 18.42 -0.88 21.15
N ALA A 253 19.44 -1.14 21.97
CA ALA A 253 20.48 -0.15 22.24
C ALA A 253 21.23 0.35 20.99
N LYS A 254 21.21 -0.41 19.90
CA LYS A 254 21.79 0.00 18.61
C LYS A 254 20.97 1.09 17.91
N TYR A 255 19.70 1.23 18.27
CA TYR A 255 18.72 2.11 17.63
C TYR A 255 18.14 3.12 18.64
N PRO A 256 18.95 4.00 19.21
CA PRO A 256 18.45 5.02 20.13
C PRO A 256 17.48 5.95 19.42
N TYR A 257 16.49 6.44 20.16
CA TYR A 257 15.55 7.42 19.60
C TYR A 257 16.30 8.63 19.02
N ARG A 258 15.93 8.98 17.80
CA ARG A 258 16.39 10.19 17.11
C ARG A 258 15.16 10.96 16.62
N PRO A 259 14.99 12.23 17.02
CA PRO A 259 13.87 13.02 16.52
C PRO A 259 14.02 13.23 15.01
N VAL A 260 12.94 12.96 14.27
CA VAL A 260 12.85 13.23 12.83
C VAL A 260 12.15 14.56 12.65
N LYS A 261 12.78 15.49 11.94
CA LYS A 261 12.10 16.71 11.47
C LYS A 261 11.31 16.33 10.20
N LEU A 262 10.00 16.49 10.26
CA LEU A 262 9.19 16.42 9.05
C LEU A 262 9.48 17.65 8.20
N ALA A 263 9.89 17.45 6.96
CA ALA A 263 9.99 18.53 5.98
C ALA A 263 8.57 18.88 5.52
N GLY A 264 8.21 20.16 5.58
CA GLY A 264 7.00 20.64 4.92
C GLY A 264 7.25 20.71 3.41
N HIS A 265 6.26 20.30 2.64
CA HIS A 265 6.24 20.52 1.19
C HIS A 265 5.43 21.78 0.88
N PHE A 266 5.94 22.62 -0.02
CA PHE A 266 5.30 23.88 -0.38
C PHE A 266 5.31 24.08 -1.89
N HIS A 267 4.19 24.57 -2.42
CA HIS A 267 4.09 25.02 -3.81
C HIS A 267 4.92 26.29 -4.06
N ALA A 268 5.11 26.66 -5.33
CA ALA A 268 5.88 27.84 -5.74
C ALA A 268 5.37 29.15 -5.13
N ASP A 269 4.09 29.23 -4.80
CA ASP A 269 3.46 30.39 -4.17
C ASP A 269 3.56 30.40 -2.63
N GLY A 270 4.21 29.38 -2.04
CA GLY A 270 4.38 29.21 -0.60
C GLY A 270 3.19 28.55 0.11
N SER A 271 2.16 28.12 -0.59
CA SER A 271 1.06 27.32 -0.01
C SER A 271 1.53 25.89 0.28
N VAL A 272 0.88 25.24 1.25
CA VAL A 272 1.21 23.86 1.62
C VAL A 272 0.84 22.90 0.48
N ALA A 273 1.79 22.07 0.06
CA ALA A 273 1.55 20.92 -0.79
C ALA A 273 1.27 19.71 0.09
N HIS A 274 0.22 18.96 -0.24
CA HIS A 274 -0.27 17.83 0.55
C HIS A 274 0.36 16.51 0.10
#